data_576c96a8f9dcc353e0491d8cf1107dba
#
_entry.id   576c96a8f9dcc353e0491d8cf1107dba
#
_cell.length_a   1.000
_cell.length_b   1.000
_cell.length_c   1.000
_cell.angle_alpha   90.00
_cell.angle_beta   90.00
_cell.angle_gamma   90.00
#
_symmetry.space_group_name_H-M   'P 1'
#
loop_
_entity.id
_entity.type
_entity.pdbx_description
1 polymer ?
#
loop_
_entity_poly.entity_id
_entity_poly.type
_entity_poly.pdbx_seq_one_letter_code
_entity_poly.pdbx_strand_id
1 'polypeptide(L)'
;MKIYSFISVFFVIFLLFGCAKKEVEYNKPASYWYESIIKEINFGNLEGADGFFSSLQSEHINSPLIPEAMLILGEAHMERDEYLLAAFYFDEYLKRYSSFENQDYASYLKILANFYGFKNYSKDQEFIAQSINEAQTFLQNYPQSRYAPYVEYIALKFQLGQIELNRAIARVYKKQKKSEAAEEYLSRNDDALFTHLNPKASHIPWYMRIFNW
;
A
#
# COMPACT_ATOMS: atom_id res chain seq x y z
N MET A 1 -26.78 -39.40 35.27
CA MET A 1 -27.00 -38.08 35.95
C MET A 1 -25.75 -37.26 36.16
N LYS A 2 -24.56 -37.81 36.40
CA LYS A 2 -23.32 -37.02 36.67
C LYS A 2 -22.73 -36.31 35.44
N ILE A 3 -22.91 -36.81 34.21
CA ILE A 3 -22.36 -36.24 32.98
C ILE A 3 -23.06 -34.91 32.60
N TYR A 4 -24.39 -34.83 32.76
CA TYR A 4 -25.13 -33.61 32.48
C TYR A 4 -24.82 -32.47 33.43
N SER A 5 -24.45 -32.79 34.68
CA SER A 5 -24.00 -31.80 35.66
C SER A 5 -22.63 -31.21 35.28
N PHE A 6 -21.72 -32.01 34.73
CA PHE A 6 -20.41 -31.53 34.27
C PHE A 6 -20.54 -30.63 33.01
N ILE A 7 -21.42 -30.97 32.07
CA ILE A 7 -21.69 -30.22 30.87
C ILE A 7 -22.32 -28.85 31.23
N SER A 8 -23.25 -28.85 32.19
CA SER A 8 -23.89 -27.61 32.65
C SER A 8 -22.91 -26.64 33.32
N VAL A 9 -21.98 -27.18 34.15
CA VAL A 9 -20.94 -26.36 34.80
C VAL A 9 -19.95 -25.78 33.77
N PHE A 10 -19.57 -26.57 32.75
CA PHE A 10 -18.66 -26.14 31.70
C PHE A 10 -19.31 -25.02 30.83
N PHE A 11 -20.61 -25.12 30.54
CA PHE A 11 -21.37 -24.12 29.79
C PHE A 11 -21.52 -22.80 30.58
N VAL A 12 -21.71 -22.88 31.90
CA VAL A 12 -21.78 -21.68 32.76
C VAL A 12 -20.45 -20.96 32.85
N ILE A 13 -19.32 -21.69 32.90
CA ILE A 13 -17.98 -21.12 32.91
C ILE A 13 -17.69 -20.40 31.56
N PHE A 14 -18.18 -20.95 30.43
CA PHE A 14 -18.01 -20.32 29.11
C PHE A 14 -18.81 -19.02 28.95
N LEU A 15 -19.93 -18.87 29.65
CA LEU A 15 -20.72 -17.64 29.65
C LEU A 15 -20.11 -16.52 30.51
N LEU A 16 -19.17 -16.83 31.41
CA LEU A 16 -18.48 -15.84 32.23
C LEU A 16 -17.25 -15.19 31.52
N PHE A 17 -16.82 -15.71 30.38
CA PHE A 17 -15.87 -15.01 29.49
C PHE A 17 -16.60 -13.96 28.65
N GLY A 18 -17.36 -13.08 29.32
CA GLY A 18 -17.93 -11.91 28.68
C GLY A 18 -16.82 -10.97 28.24
N CYS A 19 -16.92 -10.44 27.02
CA CYS A 19 -16.04 -9.39 26.51
C CYS A 19 -15.90 -8.28 27.56
N ALA A 20 -14.75 -8.16 28.18
CA ALA A 20 -14.40 -7.00 28.97
C ALA A 20 -14.40 -5.79 28.02
N LYS A 21 -15.41 -4.93 28.15
CA LYS A 21 -15.48 -3.70 27.38
C LYS A 21 -14.26 -2.87 27.79
N LYS A 22 -13.30 -2.69 26.85
CA LYS A 22 -12.13 -1.85 27.10
C LYS A 22 -12.66 -0.45 27.41
N GLU A 23 -12.38 0.08 28.62
CA GLU A 23 -12.76 1.46 28.95
C GLU A 23 -12.10 2.41 27.96
N VAL A 24 -12.89 3.33 27.40
CA VAL A 24 -12.36 4.35 26.49
C VAL A 24 -11.58 5.34 27.36
N GLU A 25 -10.27 5.38 27.16
CA GLU A 25 -9.39 6.32 27.83
C GLU A 25 -9.40 7.66 27.11
N TYR A 26 -9.34 8.78 27.87
CA TYR A 26 -9.27 10.14 27.32
C TYR A 26 -8.40 11.04 28.20
N ASN A 27 -8.04 12.21 27.66
CA ASN A 27 -7.23 13.22 28.32
C ASN A 27 -5.87 12.69 28.79
N LYS A 28 -5.26 11.80 28.02
CA LYS A 28 -3.91 11.33 28.28
C LYS A 28 -2.89 12.21 27.56
N PRO A 29 -1.64 12.29 28.05
CA PRO A 29 -0.57 12.99 27.34
C PRO A 29 -0.32 12.39 25.92
N ALA A 30 0.19 13.20 25.01
CA ALA A 30 0.52 12.74 23.64
C ALA A 30 1.51 11.56 23.65
N SER A 31 2.48 11.55 24.57
CA SER A 31 3.44 10.45 24.74
C SER A 31 2.75 9.14 25.13
N TYR A 32 1.70 9.19 25.95
CA TYR A 32 0.93 8.01 26.32
C TYR A 32 0.29 7.34 25.11
N TRP A 33 -0.35 8.14 24.24
CA TRP A 33 -0.95 7.63 23.01
C TRP A 33 0.09 7.07 22.07
N TYR A 34 1.21 7.76 21.90
CA TYR A 34 2.31 7.32 21.06
C TYR A 34 2.92 5.99 21.54
N GLU A 35 3.22 5.87 22.83
CA GLU A 35 3.72 4.62 23.43
C GLU A 35 2.72 3.47 23.27
N SER A 36 1.40 3.78 23.38
CA SER A 36 0.34 2.80 23.17
C SER A 36 0.29 2.31 21.71
N ILE A 37 0.48 3.21 20.73
CA ILE A 37 0.62 2.85 19.31
C ILE A 37 1.77 1.86 19.12
N ILE A 38 2.96 2.20 19.61
CA ILE A 38 4.14 1.34 19.50
C ILE A 38 3.91 -0.02 20.16
N LYS A 39 3.29 -0.03 21.32
CA LYS A 39 2.96 -1.25 22.04
C LYS A 39 2.02 -2.16 21.26
N GLU A 40 0.94 -1.62 20.70
CA GLU A 40 -0.03 -2.40 19.89
C GLU A 40 0.60 -2.92 18.58
N ILE A 41 1.45 -2.13 17.92
CA ILE A 41 2.23 -2.57 16.76
C ILE A 41 3.10 -3.79 17.13
N ASN A 42 3.84 -3.72 18.25
CA ASN A 42 4.68 -4.82 18.73
C ASN A 42 3.89 -6.09 19.06
N PHE A 43 2.63 -5.96 19.49
CA PHE A 43 1.72 -7.10 19.66
C PHE A 43 1.04 -7.55 18.37
N GLY A 44 1.24 -6.83 17.26
CA GLY A 44 0.63 -7.12 15.98
C GLY A 44 -0.86 -6.76 15.90
N ASN A 45 -1.35 -5.92 16.79
CA ASN A 45 -2.72 -5.41 16.84
C ASN A 45 -2.80 -4.04 16.16
N LEU A 46 -2.75 -4.01 14.82
CA LEU A 46 -2.75 -2.74 14.08
C LEU A 46 -4.05 -1.96 14.23
N GLU A 47 -5.21 -2.64 14.35
CA GLU A 47 -6.49 -1.97 14.62
C GLU A 47 -6.46 -1.21 15.96
N GLY A 48 -5.85 -1.80 16.98
CA GLY A 48 -5.64 -1.12 18.26
C GLY A 48 -4.70 0.08 18.14
N ALA A 49 -3.63 -0.06 17.36
CA ALA A 49 -2.67 1.02 17.09
C ALA A 49 -3.33 2.20 16.35
N ASP A 50 -4.16 1.94 15.33
CA ASP A 50 -4.94 2.94 14.61
C ASP A 50 -5.94 3.66 15.54
N GLY A 51 -6.55 2.94 16.46
CA GLY A 51 -7.43 3.50 17.48
C GLY A 51 -6.70 4.49 18.40
N PHE A 52 -5.50 4.15 18.87
CA PHE A 52 -4.67 5.05 19.67
C PHE A 52 -4.13 6.23 18.86
N PHE A 53 -3.82 6.02 17.58
CA PHE A 53 -3.45 7.12 16.69
C PHE A 53 -4.60 8.12 16.49
N SER A 54 -5.83 7.63 16.33
CA SER A 54 -7.01 8.48 16.27
C SER A 54 -7.19 9.32 17.54
N SER A 55 -6.90 8.74 18.72
CA SER A 55 -6.91 9.45 19.99
C SER A 55 -5.81 10.51 20.06
N LEU A 56 -4.58 10.17 19.61
CA LEU A 56 -3.47 11.12 19.53
C LEU A 56 -3.83 12.32 18.63
N GLN A 57 -4.41 12.07 17.46
CA GLN A 57 -4.81 13.13 16.52
C GLN A 57 -5.94 14.02 17.09
N SER A 58 -6.93 13.41 17.74
CA SER A 58 -8.10 14.15 18.22
C SER A 58 -7.78 15.00 19.46
N GLU A 59 -6.94 14.51 20.37
CA GLU A 59 -6.61 15.19 21.63
C GLU A 59 -5.41 16.12 21.48
N HIS A 60 -4.48 15.85 20.56
CA HIS A 60 -3.19 16.54 20.43
C HIS A 60 -2.84 16.88 18.99
N ILE A 61 -3.75 17.54 18.26
CA ILE A 61 -3.63 17.83 16.82
C ILE A 61 -2.31 18.51 16.40
N ASN A 62 -1.67 19.25 17.30
CA ASN A 62 -0.40 19.93 17.06
C ASN A 62 0.82 19.18 17.64
N SER A 63 0.65 17.94 18.04
CA SER A 63 1.75 17.16 18.60
C SER A 63 2.79 16.82 17.53
N PRO A 64 4.11 17.02 17.82
CA PRO A 64 5.18 16.60 16.90
C PRO A 64 5.30 15.08 16.78
N LEU A 65 4.60 14.30 17.63
CA LEU A 65 4.57 12.85 17.56
C LEU A 65 3.64 12.30 16.46
N ILE A 66 2.72 13.12 15.96
CA ILE A 66 1.77 12.67 14.91
C ILE A 66 2.49 12.29 13.61
N PRO A 67 3.38 13.12 13.02
CA PRO A 67 4.06 12.74 11.78
C PRO A 67 4.90 11.48 11.93
N GLU A 68 5.57 11.30 13.05
CA GLU A 68 6.34 10.10 13.34
C GLU A 68 5.44 8.87 13.48
N ALA A 69 4.34 8.97 14.21
CA ALA A 69 3.36 7.90 14.35
C ALA A 69 2.74 7.50 12.99
N MET A 70 2.49 8.46 12.09
CA MET A 70 1.99 8.16 10.73
C MET A 70 2.98 7.32 9.92
N LEU A 71 4.26 7.65 9.96
CA LEU A 71 5.28 6.88 9.25
C LEU A 71 5.39 5.46 9.80
N ILE A 72 5.47 5.32 11.13
CA ILE A 72 5.59 4.02 11.80
C ILE A 72 4.36 3.13 11.53
N LEU A 73 3.14 3.71 11.58
CA LEU A 73 1.92 2.97 11.26
C LEU A 73 1.89 2.55 9.79
N GLY A 74 2.27 3.44 8.88
CA GLY A 74 2.39 3.10 7.47
C GLY A 74 3.34 1.93 7.23
N GLU A 75 4.52 1.93 7.88
CA GLU A 75 5.48 0.83 7.81
C GLU A 75 4.92 -0.46 8.42
N ALA A 76 4.24 -0.38 9.57
CA ALA A 76 3.63 -1.54 10.20
C ALA A 76 2.54 -2.20 9.32
N HIS A 77 1.71 -1.38 8.65
CA HIS A 77 0.75 -1.87 7.65
C HIS A 77 1.42 -2.48 6.42
N MET A 78 2.57 -1.92 5.98
CA MET A 78 3.39 -2.52 4.91
C MET A 78 3.84 -3.95 5.27
N GLU A 79 4.31 -4.15 6.50
CA GLU A 79 4.76 -5.46 6.99
C GLU A 79 3.64 -6.51 7.07
N ARG A 80 2.39 -6.06 7.13
CA ARG A 80 1.19 -6.92 7.15
C ARG A 80 0.52 -7.07 5.79
N ASP A 81 1.18 -6.64 4.72
CA ASP A 81 0.61 -6.64 3.36
C ASP A 81 -0.67 -5.78 3.20
N GLU A 82 -0.90 -4.85 4.13
CA GLU A 82 -2.03 -3.92 4.13
C GLU A 82 -1.68 -2.64 3.34
N TYR A 83 -1.23 -2.83 2.10
CA TYR A 83 -0.60 -1.81 1.29
C TYR A 83 -1.46 -0.57 1.02
N LEU A 84 -2.78 -0.73 0.89
CA LEU A 84 -3.68 0.41 0.66
C LEU A 84 -3.73 1.33 1.89
N LEU A 85 -3.73 0.76 3.08
CA LEU A 85 -3.73 1.51 4.32
C LEU A 85 -2.36 2.14 4.57
N ALA A 86 -1.29 1.42 4.28
CA ALA A 86 0.06 1.98 4.29
C ALA A 86 0.20 3.19 3.36
N ALA A 87 -0.25 3.06 2.10
CA ALA A 87 -0.22 4.15 1.13
C ALA A 87 -1.04 5.36 1.62
N PHE A 88 -2.18 5.14 2.28
CA PHE A 88 -2.98 6.20 2.88
C PHE A 88 -2.20 6.96 3.97
N TYR A 89 -1.51 6.27 4.89
CA TYR A 89 -0.72 6.92 5.94
C TYR A 89 0.41 7.77 5.35
N PHE A 90 1.13 7.26 4.35
CA PHE A 90 2.20 8.00 3.69
C PHE A 90 1.67 9.20 2.89
N ASP A 91 0.53 9.07 2.22
CA ASP A 91 -0.11 10.15 1.48
C ASP A 91 -0.58 11.28 2.41
N GLU A 92 -1.20 10.93 3.54
CA GLU A 92 -1.61 11.89 4.56
C GLU A 92 -0.40 12.59 5.22
N TYR A 93 0.70 11.87 5.45
CA TYR A 93 1.95 12.46 5.91
C TYR A 93 2.47 13.51 4.90
N LEU A 94 2.56 13.16 3.64
CA LEU A 94 3.05 14.04 2.58
C LEU A 94 2.20 15.30 2.41
N LYS A 95 0.87 15.18 2.56
CA LYS A 95 -0.06 16.32 2.47
C LYS A 95 0.08 17.30 3.62
N ARG A 96 0.26 16.78 4.84
CA ARG A 96 0.20 17.60 6.07
C ARG A 96 1.56 18.10 6.54
N TYR A 97 2.63 17.40 6.21
CA TYR A 97 3.98 17.64 6.76
C TYR A 97 5.02 17.88 5.68
N SER A 98 4.68 18.68 4.65
CA SER A 98 5.53 18.96 3.48
C SER A 98 6.86 19.67 3.79
N SER A 99 7.04 20.20 5.00
CA SER A 99 8.26 20.88 5.45
C SER A 99 9.22 19.98 6.23
N PHE A 100 8.88 18.70 6.45
CA PHE A 100 9.73 17.78 7.19
C PHE A 100 10.81 17.15 6.31
N GLU A 101 11.94 16.78 6.93
CA GLU A 101 13.13 16.28 6.21
C GLU A 101 12.91 14.92 5.51
N ASN A 102 11.94 14.13 5.94
CA ASN A 102 11.71 12.77 5.44
C ASN A 102 10.75 12.69 4.23
N GLN A 103 10.65 13.76 3.43
CA GLN A 103 9.72 13.79 2.30
C GLN A 103 10.05 12.77 1.20
N ASP A 104 11.32 12.62 0.89
CA ASP A 104 11.78 11.63 -0.09
C ASP A 104 11.53 10.20 0.41
N TYR A 105 11.75 9.95 1.70
CA TYR A 105 11.45 8.65 2.31
C TYR A 105 9.96 8.31 2.28
N ALA A 106 9.10 9.21 2.76
CA ALA A 106 7.66 9.01 2.75
C ALA A 106 7.09 8.84 1.33
N SER A 107 7.60 9.63 0.36
CA SER A 107 7.23 9.51 -1.05
C SER A 107 7.64 8.15 -1.63
N TYR A 108 8.86 7.70 -1.33
CA TYR A 108 9.33 6.37 -1.72
C TYR A 108 8.45 5.26 -1.14
N LEU A 109 8.14 5.32 0.17
CA LEU A 109 7.29 4.32 0.83
C LEU A 109 5.88 4.28 0.25
N LYS A 110 5.28 5.44 -0.09
CA LYS A 110 3.99 5.51 -0.79
C LYS A 110 4.05 4.80 -2.15
N ILE A 111 5.09 5.09 -2.96
CA ILE A 111 5.29 4.46 -4.26
C ILE A 111 5.48 2.94 -4.10
N LEU A 112 6.25 2.52 -3.08
CA LEU A 112 6.49 1.12 -2.78
C LEU A 112 5.21 0.40 -2.34
N ALA A 113 4.38 1.03 -1.48
CA ALA A 113 3.09 0.50 -1.06
C ALA A 113 2.14 0.32 -2.26
N ASN A 114 2.06 1.32 -3.13
CA ASN A 114 1.29 1.23 -4.37
C ASN A 114 1.80 0.09 -5.26
N PHE A 115 3.11 -0.09 -5.36
CA PHE A 115 3.71 -1.16 -6.17
C PHE A 115 3.36 -2.55 -5.64
N TYR A 116 3.48 -2.80 -4.34
CA TYR A 116 3.14 -4.09 -3.73
C TYR A 116 1.63 -4.33 -3.64
N GLY A 117 0.84 -3.28 -3.42
CA GLY A 117 -0.62 -3.38 -3.37
C GLY A 117 -1.27 -3.66 -4.73
N PHE A 118 -0.52 -3.43 -5.80
CA PHE A 118 -1.02 -3.63 -7.15
C PHE A 118 -0.88 -5.07 -7.62
N LYS A 119 -1.89 -5.88 -7.34
CA LYS A 119 -1.90 -7.32 -7.69
C LYS A 119 -2.27 -7.63 -9.14
N ASN A 120 -2.72 -6.66 -9.95
CA ASN A 120 -3.30 -6.98 -11.25
C ASN A 120 -3.04 -5.91 -12.32
N TYR A 121 -1.84 -5.93 -12.91
CA TYR A 121 -1.39 -4.99 -13.96
C TYR A 121 -2.31 -4.90 -15.20
N SER A 122 -3.25 -5.83 -15.35
CA SER A 122 -4.07 -5.93 -16.57
C SER A 122 -5.45 -5.27 -16.46
N LYS A 123 -5.80 -4.60 -15.36
CA LYS A 123 -7.17 -4.14 -15.15
C LYS A 123 -7.33 -2.66 -14.84
N ASP A 124 -6.29 -1.94 -14.43
CA ASP A 124 -6.40 -0.55 -14.01
C ASP A 124 -5.36 0.34 -14.72
N GLN A 125 -5.75 0.86 -15.87
CA GLN A 125 -4.91 1.78 -16.66
C GLN A 125 -4.65 3.09 -15.94
N GLU A 126 -5.63 3.60 -15.22
CA GLU A 126 -5.53 4.88 -14.52
C GLU A 126 -4.54 4.78 -13.37
N PHE A 127 -4.62 3.71 -12.58
CA PHE A 127 -3.67 3.46 -11.50
C PHE A 127 -2.23 3.33 -11.99
N ILE A 128 -1.99 2.58 -13.10
CA ILE A 128 -0.65 2.45 -13.69
C ILE A 128 -0.13 3.81 -14.13
N ALA A 129 -0.94 4.59 -14.86
CA ALA A 129 -0.54 5.91 -15.35
C ALA A 129 -0.22 6.87 -14.19
N GLN A 130 -1.05 6.87 -13.13
CA GLN A 130 -0.81 7.65 -11.92
C GLN A 130 0.47 7.21 -11.22
N SER A 131 0.71 5.90 -11.06
CA SER A 131 1.91 5.37 -10.41
C SER A 131 3.19 5.71 -11.17
N ILE A 132 3.16 5.70 -12.51
CA ILE A 132 4.27 6.15 -13.35
C ILE A 132 4.53 7.63 -13.13
N ASN A 133 3.49 8.46 -13.12
CA ASN A 133 3.61 9.90 -12.90
C ASN A 133 4.16 10.23 -11.50
N GLU A 134 3.69 9.53 -10.46
CA GLU A 134 4.22 9.68 -9.09
C GLU A 134 5.70 9.33 -9.02
N ALA A 135 6.12 8.23 -9.63
CA ALA A 135 7.52 7.84 -9.68
C ALA A 135 8.39 8.85 -10.46
N GLN A 136 7.92 9.35 -11.59
CA GLN A 136 8.61 10.40 -12.35
C GLN A 136 8.72 11.70 -11.56
N THR A 137 7.67 12.10 -10.88
CA THR A 137 7.65 13.28 -10.00
C THR A 137 8.67 13.14 -8.87
N PHE A 138 8.75 11.95 -8.27
CA PHE A 138 9.78 11.65 -7.26
C PHE A 138 11.20 11.85 -7.82
N LEU A 139 11.50 11.26 -8.97
CA LEU A 139 12.82 11.33 -9.59
C LEU A 139 13.22 12.76 -10.00
N GLN A 140 12.24 13.59 -10.36
CA GLN A 140 12.47 15.01 -10.64
C GLN A 140 12.73 15.83 -9.37
N ASN A 141 11.97 15.58 -8.31
CA ASN A 141 12.07 16.34 -7.07
C ASN A 141 13.25 15.90 -6.19
N TYR A 142 13.60 14.61 -6.23
CA TYR A 142 14.61 14.01 -5.38
C TYR A 142 15.67 13.21 -6.17
N PRO A 143 16.36 13.82 -7.18
CA PRO A 143 17.29 13.08 -8.04
C PRO A 143 18.51 12.55 -7.31
N GLN A 144 18.85 13.13 -6.14
CA GLN A 144 19.98 12.72 -5.31
C GLN A 144 19.57 11.85 -4.10
N SER A 145 18.28 11.50 -4.00
CA SER A 145 17.81 10.62 -2.93
C SER A 145 18.43 9.22 -3.07
N ARG A 146 18.79 8.64 -1.94
CA ARG A 146 19.23 7.23 -1.90
C ARG A 146 18.17 6.24 -2.37
N TYR A 147 16.92 6.68 -2.44
CA TYR A 147 15.78 5.86 -2.89
C TYR A 147 15.55 5.96 -4.41
N ALA A 148 16.18 6.92 -5.11
CA ALA A 148 15.99 7.12 -6.53
C ALA A 148 16.20 5.85 -7.38
N PRO A 149 17.22 5.02 -7.17
CA PRO A 149 17.42 3.79 -7.94
C PRO A 149 16.27 2.77 -7.75
N TYR A 150 15.68 2.72 -6.56
CA TYR A 150 14.53 1.84 -6.29
C TYR A 150 13.26 2.35 -6.99
N VAL A 151 13.04 3.67 -6.98
CA VAL A 151 11.91 4.30 -7.67
C VAL A 151 12.05 4.15 -9.18
N GLU A 152 13.25 4.28 -9.75
CA GLU A 152 13.50 3.99 -11.18
C GLU A 152 13.11 2.55 -11.54
N TYR A 153 13.50 1.58 -10.70
CA TYR A 153 13.12 0.19 -10.91
C TYR A 153 11.60 -0.01 -10.85
N ILE A 154 10.91 0.61 -9.91
CA ILE A 154 9.45 0.54 -9.79
C ILE A 154 8.77 1.19 -11.00
N ALA A 155 9.23 2.38 -11.42
CA ALA A 155 8.74 3.06 -12.61
C ALA A 155 8.86 2.19 -13.86
N LEU A 156 10.03 1.53 -14.03
CA LEU A 156 10.26 0.57 -15.11
C LEU A 156 9.24 -0.57 -15.09
N LYS A 157 8.95 -1.12 -13.91
CA LYS A 157 7.98 -2.21 -13.78
C LYS A 157 6.57 -1.78 -14.16
N PHE A 158 6.12 -0.59 -13.74
CA PHE A 158 4.83 -0.04 -14.13
C PHE A 158 4.75 0.23 -15.63
N GLN A 159 5.80 0.79 -16.24
CA GLN A 159 5.85 1.03 -17.68
C GLN A 159 5.79 -0.27 -18.50
N LEU A 160 6.52 -1.31 -18.09
CA LEU A 160 6.42 -2.62 -18.71
C LEU A 160 4.99 -3.21 -18.58
N GLY A 161 4.36 -3.05 -17.41
CA GLY A 161 2.97 -3.44 -17.19
C GLY A 161 2.00 -2.70 -18.13
N GLN A 162 2.20 -1.40 -18.32
CA GLN A 162 1.40 -0.58 -19.24
C GLN A 162 1.54 -1.03 -20.69
N ILE A 163 2.78 -1.31 -21.13
CA ILE A 163 3.04 -1.84 -22.48
C ILE A 163 2.32 -3.17 -22.71
N GLU A 164 2.38 -4.08 -21.73
CA GLU A 164 1.68 -5.37 -21.85
C GLU A 164 0.15 -5.19 -21.87
N LEU A 165 -0.37 -4.28 -21.07
CA LEU A 165 -1.79 -3.95 -21.05
C LEU A 165 -2.26 -3.37 -22.38
N ASN A 166 -1.53 -2.39 -22.94
CA ASN A 166 -1.83 -1.82 -24.25
C ASN A 166 -1.83 -2.88 -25.35
N ARG A 167 -0.84 -3.80 -25.32
CA ARG A 167 -0.79 -4.94 -26.24
C ARG A 167 -1.98 -5.91 -26.08
N ALA A 168 -2.40 -6.14 -24.85
CA ALA A 168 -3.56 -6.98 -24.55
C ALA A 168 -4.85 -6.37 -25.09
N ILE A 169 -5.04 -5.06 -24.89
CA ILE A 169 -6.19 -4.31 -25.42
C ILE A 169 -6.20 -4.30 -26.93
N ALA A 170 -5.05 -4.01 -27.56
CA ALA A 170 -4.91 -4.03 -29.03
C ALA A 170 -5.29 -5.40 -29.61
N ARG A 171 -4.92 -6.51 -28.95
CA ARG A 171 -5.34 -7.86 -29.35
C ARG A 171 -6.85 -8.05 -29.32
N VAL A 172 -7.54 -7.46 -28.33
CA VAL A 172 -9.01 -7.52 -28.25
C VAL A 172 -9.64 -6.74 -29.41
N TYR A 173 -9.15 -5.53 -29.69
CA TYR A 173 -9.65 -4.73 -30.82
C TYR A 173 -9.39 -5.40 -32.19
N LYS A 174 -8.24 -6.03 -32.38
CA LYS A 174 -7.97 -6.82 -33.60
C LYS A 174 -8.96 -7.97 -33.79
N LYS A 175 -9.32 -8.69 -32.71
CA LYS A 175 -10.35 -9.75 -32.78
C LYS A 175 -11.72 -9.19 -33.15
N GLN A 176 -12.01 -7.95 -32.76
CA GLN A 176 -13.24 -7.24 -33.11
C GLN A 176 -13.19 -6.59 -34.52
N LYS A 177 -12.13 -6.79 -35.28
CA LYS A 177 -11.89 -6.16 -36.61
C LYS A 177 -11.79 -4.62 -36.57
N LYS A 178 -11.42 -4.05 -35.44
CA LYS A 178 -11.22 -2.62 -35.22
C LYS A 178 -9.72 -2.31 -35.27
N SER A 179 -9.13 -2.36 -36.47
CA SER A 179 -7.68 -2.24 -36.69
C SER A 179 -7.13 -0.88 -36.24
N GLU A 180 -7.83 0.21 -36.54
CA GLU A 180 -7.43 1.56 -36.18
C GLU A 180 -7.28 1.74 -34.66
N ALA A 181 -8.28 1.31 -33.89
CA ALA A 181 -8.21 1.36 -32.43
C ALA A 181 -7.08 0.47 -31.87
N ALA A 182 -6.80 -0.67 -32.52
CA ALA A 182 -5.70 -1.51 -32.12
C ALA A 182 -4.33 -0.87 -32.35
N GLU A 183 -4.16 -0.16 -33.48
CA GLU A 183 -2.95 0.58 -33.83
C GLU A 183 -2.74 1.76 -32.87
N GLU A 184 -3.81 2.49 -32.52
CA GLU A 184 -3.75 3.56 -31.52
C GLU A 184 -3.21 3.05 -30.16
N TYR A 185 -3.70 1.90 -29.66
CA TYR A 185 -3.17 1.33 -28.41
C TYR A 185 -1.73 0.86 -28.51
N LEU A 186 -1.29 0.42 -29.69
CA LEU A 186 0.11 0.03 -29.89
C LEU A 186 1.03 1.25 -29.98
N SER A 187 0.60 2.33 -30.65
CA SER A 187 1.40 3.56 -30.76
C SER A 187 1.65 4.25 -29.41
N ARG A 188 0.75 4.07 -28.43
CA ARG A 188 0.97 4.58 -27.06
C ARG A 188 2.23 4.00 -26.39
N ASN A 189 2.77 2.90 -26.93
CA ASN A 189 3.99 2.30 -26.41
C ASN A 189 5.25 2.93 -27.02
N ASP A 190 5.14 3.69 -28.11
CA ASP A 190 6.29 4.26 -28.82
C ASP A 190 6.92 5.42 -28.04
N ASP A 191 6.13 6.11 -27.20
CA ASP A 191 6.60 7.18 -26.28
C ASP A 191 7.18 6.64 -24.96
N ALA A 192 7.13 5.32 -24.75
CA ALA A 192 7.68 4.75 -23.54
C ALA A 192 9.23 4.86 -23.56
N LEU A 193 9.83 5.22 -22.44
CA LEU A 193 11.28 5.40 -22.21
C LEU A 193 12.14 4.20 -22.68
N PHE A 194 11.50 3.09 -23.07
CA PHE A 194 12.08 1.80 -23.42
C PHE A 194 11.88 1.38 -24.87
N THR A 195 11.57 2.31 -25.78
CA THR A 195 11.60 2.01 -27.25
C THR A 195 12.95 1.45 -27.69
N HIS A 196 14.03 1.76 -26.96
CA HIS A 196 15.38 1.24 -27.20
C HIS A 196 15.61 -0.16 -26.61
N LEU A 197 14.85 -0.56 -25.62
CA LEU A 197 14.84 -1.90 -25.05
C LEU A 197 13.68 -2.65 -25.70
N ASN A 198 13.88 -3.22 -26.87
CA ASN A 198 12.90 -4.14 -27.44
C ASN A 198 12.81 -5.36 -26.49
N PRO A 199 11.98 -5.32 -25.42
CA PRO A 199 11.83 -6.46 -24.55
C PRO A 199 11.13 -7.49 -25.41
N LYS A 200 11.90 -8.43 -25.96
CA LYS A 200 11.33 -9.67 -26.49
C LYS A 200 10.42 -10.13 -25.37
N ALA A 201 9.11 -10.14 -25.65
CA ALA A 201 8.14 -10.67 -24.71
C ALA A 201 8.69 -12.02 -24.26
N SER A 202 9.23 -12.08 -23.04
CA SER A 202 9.70 -13.33 -22.48
C SER A 202 8.47 -14.20 -22.47
N HIS A 203 8.46 -15.22 -23.30
CA HIS A 203 7.37 -16.17 -23.36
C HIS A 203 7.41 -16.95 -22.05
N ILE A 204 6.89 -16.31 -20.99
CA ILE A 204 6.74 -16.99 -19.71
C ILE A 204 5.69 -18.07 -19.94
N PRO A 205 6.10 -19.35 -19.93
CA PRO A 205 5.19 -20.45 -20.11
C PRO A 205 4.01 -20.31 -19.13
N TRP A 206 2.81 -20.66 -19.58
CA TRP A 206 1.59 -20.51 -18.78
C TRP A 206 1.68 -21.11 -17.37
N TYR A 207 2.45 -22.21 -17.19
CA TYR A 207 2.66 -22.86 -15.91
C TYR A 207 3.56 -22.03 -14.95
N MET A 208 4.50 -21.22 -15.46
CA MET A 208 5.27 -20.29 -14.62
C MET A 208 4.43 -19.11 -14.12
N ARG A 209 3.34 -18.77 -14.82
CA ARG A 209 2.39 -17.75 -14.35
C ARG A 209 1.57 -18.19 -13.14
N ILE A 210 1.51 -19.51 -12.88
CA ILE A 210 0.78 -20.10 -11.74
C ILE A 210 1.66 -20.13 -10.50
N PHE A 211 2.99 -20.16 -10.64
CA PHE A 211 3.95 -20.36 -9.56
C PHE A 211 4.80 -19.13 -9.20
N ASN A 212 4.73 -18.05 -9.97
CA ASN A 212 5.42 -16.78 -9.66
C ASN A 212 4.44 -15.79 -9.02
N TRP A 213 4.19 -15.98 -7.76
CA TRP A 213 3.63 -15.02 -6.82
C TRP A 213 4.65 -14.70 -5.75
#